data_ffa41eae3717d32f10cfbb7e6f8e5e45
#
_entry.id   ffa41eae3717d32f10cfbb7e6f8e5e45
#
_cell.length_a   1.000
_cell.length_b   1.000
_cell.length_c   1.000
_cell.angle_alpha   90.00
_cell.angle_beta   90.00
_cell.angle_gamma   90.00
#
_symmetry.space_group_name_H-M   'P 1'
#
loop_
_entity.id
_entity.type
_entity.pdbx_description
1 polymer ?
#
loop_
_entity_poly.entity_id
_entity_poly.type
_entity_poly.pdbx_seq_one_letter_code
_entity_poly.pdbx_strand_id
1 'polypeptide(L)'
;MIRIPATRAFLPALAAGFVVFAVTLAAADVLNFPTVRADLTTEQLKRVQDITRPTTDFSKAEPYEAMESGATTSIAPVSRDIFSHPSANLGLDREQNFHLGNALFRQLWVSSPSSTQATDGLGPLFNARSCQSCHIRDGRGHPLETAGQPATSMVLRLARPAITPEEAQSLRDFKAINFPDATYGAQLQDLAVPGLAAEGKVTVSYSEETVTLKDGETVTLRKPHFGVGDLAYGPLGEATTISARVAPAMIGLGLIEAIPEADILTNADPDDKNGDGIHGRAAIVRDHRTGQIALGRFGWKAQNATVRDQVADAFSADIGISTPDRPNPYGDCTAKEPRCLTMPNGVQKRLGDTEAAGPILPLVTFYSENLAVPARRKASFPDVLHGKETFYRSGCAACHTPKFVTRDDLKDSDGKDAPQAFQLIWPYSDFLLHDMGEGLSDGQQVGVASGRDWRTPPLWGIGLTQTVSGQQAYLHDGRARTLTEAILWHGGEAERARNAFADLSTDDRQALINFLESL
;
A
#
# COMPACT_ATOMS: atom_id res chain seq x y z
N MET A 1 -61.55 49.14 -10.06
CA MET A 1 -61.08 47.85 -10.44
C MET A 1 -59.89 48.04 -11.36
N ILE A 2 -58.68 48.00 -10.81
CA ILE A 2 -57.43 48.05 -11.59
C ILE A 2 -56.58 46.90 -11.16
N ARG A 3 -56.31 45.98 -12.09
CA ARG A 3 -55.42 44.83 -11.92
C ARG A 3 -53.98 45.25 -12.14
N ILE A 4 -53.09 44.96 -11.17
CA ILE A 4 -51.65 45.11 -11.28
C ILE A 4 -51.06 43.70 -11.63
N PRO A 5 -50.22 43.56 -12.65
CA PRO A 5 -49.57 42.27 -12.94
C PRO A 5 -48.33 42.06 -12.08
N ALA A 6 -48.19 40.88 -11.49
CA ALA A 6 -47.04 40.46 -10.75
C ALA A 6 -45.89 40.09 -11.71
N THR A 7 -44.80 40.81 -11.66
CA THR A 7 -43.54 40.47 -12.31
C THR A 7 -42.79 39.40 -11.50
N ARG A 8 -42.66 38.19 -12.08
CA ARG A 8 -41.76 37.15 -11.58
C ARG A 8 -40.34 37.47 -12.02
N ALA A 9 -39.49 37.76 -11.05
CA ALA A 9 -38.05 37.82 -11.26
C ALA A 9 -37.49 36.39 -11.38
N PHE A 10 -36.93 36.04 -12.53
CA PHE A 10 -36.11 34.85 -12.72
C PHE A 10 -34.68 35.15 -12.24
N LEU A 11 -34.22 34.51 -11.17
CA LEU A 11 -32.80 34.42 -10.87
C LEU A 11 -32.21 33.27 -11.75
N PRO A 12 -31.11 33.52 -12.44
CA PRO A 12 -30.39 32.43 -13.09
C PRO A 12 -29.61 31.66 -12.03
N ALA A 13 -29.92 30.35 -11.87
CA ALA A 13 -29.07 29.42 -11.16
C ALA A 13 -27.77 29.26 -11.95
N LEU A 14 -26.66 29.75 -11.40
CA LEU A 14 -25.32 29.37 -11.88
C LEU A 14 -25.12 27.89 -11.53
N ALA A 15 -25.31 27.04 -12.52
CA ALA A 15 -24.79 25.66 -12.49
C ALA A 15 -23.27 25.74 -12.66
N ALA A 16 -22.53 25.59 -11.56
CA ALA A 16 -21.10 25.35 -11.60
C ALA A 16 -20.92 23.92 -12.19
N GLY A 17 -20.69 23.85 -13.48
CA GLY A 17 -20.33 22.63 -14.15
C GLY A 17 -18.93 22.21 -13.70
N PHE A 18 -18.84 21.19 -12.84
CA PHE A 18 -17.61 20.45 -12.63
C PHE A 18 -17.28 19.73 -13.95
N VAL A 19 -16.34 20.27 -14.71
CA VAL A 19 -15.72 19.57 -15.83
C VAL A 19 -14.76 18.57 -15.24
N VAL A 20 -15.23 17.34 -15.03
CA VAL A 20 -14.36 16.19 -14.80
C VAL A 20 -13.68 15.90 -16.13
N PHE A 21 -12.44 16.35 -16.29
CA PHE A 21 -11.58 15.88 -17.37
C PHE A 21 -11.19 14.44 -17.05
N ALA A 22 -11.89 13.50 -17.66
CA ALA A 22 -11.39 12.14 -17.79
C ALA A 22 -10.14 12.20 -18.68
N VAL A 23 -8.96 12.17 -18.08
CA VAL A 23 -7.72 11.91 -18.81
C VAL A 23 -7.71 10.42 -19.11
N THR A 24 -8.25 10.04 -20.26
CA THR A 24 -8.05 8.70 -20.81
C THR A 24 -6.60 8.60 -21.23
N LEU A 25 -5.81 7.98 -20.39
CA LEU A 25 -4.42 7.64 -20.65
C LEU A 25 -4.37 6.32 -21.44
N ALA A 26 -4.29 6.44 -22.76
CA ALA A 26 -3.52 5.48 -23.55
C ALA A 26 -2.02 5.70 -23.23
N ALA A 27 -1.64 5.50 -21.95
CA ALA A 27 -0.37 6.02 -21.43
C ALA A 27 0.79 5.05 -21.60
N ALA A 28 0.54 3.76 -21.81
CA ALA A 28 1.60 2.78 -21.95
C ALA A 28 2.43 3.00 -23.23
N ASP A 29 1.80 3.43 -24.33
CA ASP A 29 2.50 3.72 -25.60
C ASP A 29 3.27 5.05 -25.58
N VAL A 30 2.93 5.97 -24.67
CA VAL A 30 3.58 7.30 -24.57
C VAL A 30 4.78 7.27 -23.64
N LEU A 31 4.88 6.30 -22.72
CA LEU A 31 5.85 6.31 -21.62
C LEU A 31 7.05 5.36 -21.81
N ASN A 32 7.17 4.66 -22.95
CA ASN A 32 8.29 3.75 -23.27
C ASN A 32 8.61 2.69 -22.21
N PHE A 33 7.60 2.18 -21.49
CA PHE A 33 7.84 1.02 -20.64
C PHE A 33 8.16 -0.21 -21.48
N PRO A 34 9.04 -1.09 -21.00
CA PRO A 34 9.31 -2.37 -21.66
C PRO A 34 8.01 -3.18 -21.79
N THR A 35 7.66 -3.58 -23.01
CA THR A 35 6.52 -4.47 -23.29
C THR A 35 6.94 -5.93 -23.40
N VAL A 36 8.24 -6.20 -23.37
CA VAL A 36 8.84 -7.53 -23.48
C VAL A 36 9.96 -7.68 -22.45
N ARG A 37 10.14 -8.89 -21.96
CA ARG A 37 11.25 -9.27 -21.10
C ARG A 37 12.55 -9.30 -21.87
N ALA A 38 13.45 -8.32 -21.59
CA ALA A 38 14.78 -8.25 -22.22
C ALA A 38 15.86 -9.02 -21.41
N ASP A 39 15.53 -9.42 -20.19
CA ASP A 39 16.40 -10.14 -19.26
C ASP A 39 16.48 -11.66 -19.53
N LEU A 40 15.65 -12.18 -20.44
CA LEU A 40 15.51 -13.62 -20.70
C LEU A 40 15.91 -13.98 -22.14
N THR A 41 16.47 -15.18 -22.29
CA THR A 41 16.58 -15.85 -23.59
C THR A 41 15.20 -16.29 -24.08
N THR A 42 15.05 -16.58 -25.37
CA THR A 42 13.80 -17.09 -25.95
C THR A 42 13.32 -18.38 -25.27
N GLU A 43 14.23 -19.27 -24.91
CA GLU A 43 13.93 -20.54 -24.23
C GLU A 43 13.44 -20.29 -22.79
N GLN A 44 14.12 -19.41 -22.04
CA GLN A 44 13.71 -19.00 -20.70
C GLN A 44 12.34 -18.31 -20.73
N LEU A 45 12.11 -17.40 -21.68
CA LEU A 45 10.82 -16.71 -21.85
C LEU A 45 9.68 -17.71 -22.06
N LYS A 46 9.86 -18.70 -22.95
CA LYS A 46 8.86 -19.75 -23.15
C LYS A 46 8.59 -20.53 -21.88
N ARG A 47 9.64 -20.92 -21.14
CA ARG A 47 9.51 -21.63 -19.87
C ARG A 47 8.76 -20.78 -18.82
N VAL A 48 9.06 -19.49 -18.74
CA VAL A 48 8.35 -18.54 -17.84
C VAL A 48 6.88 -18.47 -18.22
N GLN A 49 6.53 -18.27 -19.49
CA GLN A 49 5.16 -18.24 -19.96
C GLN A 49 4.39 -19.53 -19.66
N ASP A 50 5.05 -20.70 -19.80
CA ASP A 50 4.41 -21.99 -19.51
C ASP A 50 4.14 -22.16 -18.00
N ILE A 51 5.09 -21.79 -17.11
CA ILE A 51 4.95 -21.96 -15.65
C ILE A 51 4.00 -20.93 -15.03
N THR A 52 3.93 -19.72 -15.56
CA THR A 52 3.06 -18.64 -15.04
C THR A 52 1.61 -18.74 -15.54
N ARG A 53 1.34 -19.57 -16.54
CA ARG A 53 -0.04 -19.77 -17.05
C ARG A 53 -0.97 -20.18 -15.91
N PRO A 54 -2.18 -19.58 -15.80
CA PRO A 54 -3.19 -20.02 -14.83
C PRO A 54 -3.49 -21.51 -14.96
N THR A 55 -3.60 -22.20 -13.83
CA THR A 55 -3.94 -23.64 -13.83
C THR A 55 -5.40 -23.85 -14.22
N THR A 56 -5.67 -25.00 -14.84
CA THR A 56 -7.02 -25.55 -15.05
C THR A 56 -7.20 -26.90 -14.34
N ASP A 57 -6.17 -27.38 -13.64
CA ASP A 57 -6.21 -28.61 -12.85
C ASP A 57 -6.12 -28.28 -11.35
N PHE A 58 -7.24 -28.39 -10.66
CA PHE A 58 -7.37 -28.14 -9.23
C PHE A 58 -7.38 -29.43 -8.40
N SER A 59 -7.09 -30.59 -9.00
CA SER A 59 -7.05 -31.88 -8.30
C SER A 59 -5.81 -32.04 -7.42
N LYS A 60 -4.80 -31.20 -7.60
CA LYS A 60 -3.52 -31.22 -6.88
C LYS A 60 -2.91 -29.80 -6.84
N ALA A 61 -2.02 -29.58 -5.89
CA ALA A 61 -1.19 -28.37 -5.87
C ALA A 61 -0.27 -28.31 -7.11
N GLU A 62 -0.04 -27.12 -7.62
CA GLU A 62 0.91 -26.89 -8.70
C GLU A 62 2.36 -27.11 -8.21
N PRO A 63 3.31 -27.41 -9.12
CA PRO A 63 4.73 -27.52 -8.73
C PRO A 63 5.22 -26.24 -8.05
N TYR A 64 5.89 -26.40 -6.90
CA TYR A 64 6.46 -25.32 -6.08
C TYR A 64 5.44 -24.36 -5.45
N GLU A 65 4.14 -24.58 -5.54
CA GLU A 65 3.10 -23.70 -5.00
C GLU A 65 3.19 -23.47 -3.47
N ALA A 66 3.74 -24.45 -2.74
CA ALA A 66 3.99 -24.30 -1.31
C ALA A 66 5.15 -23.33 -0.99
N MET A 67 6.02 -23.05 -1.97
CA MET A 67 7.15 -22.13 -1.86
C MET A 67 6.77 -20.78 -2.50
N GLU A 68 5.90 -20.03 -1.84
CA GLU A 68 5.23 -18.82 -2.41
C GLU A 68 6.19 -17.74 -2.92
N SER A 69 7.44 -17.75 -2.47
CA SER A 69 8.47 -16.82 -2.92
C SER A 69 9.72 -17.51 -3.48
N GLY A 70 9.55 -18.71 -4.04
CA GLY A 70 10.66 -19.50 -4.60
C GLY A 70 11.72 -19.83 -3.56
N ALA A 71 12.99 -19.70 -3.91
CA ALA A 71 14.11 -19.99 -3.02
C ALA A 71 14.23 -19.02 -1.83
N THR A 72 13.55 -17.87 -1.85
CA THR A 72 13.53 -16.92 -0.73
C THR A 72 12.56 -17.33 0.39
N THR A 73 11.71 -18.33 0.16
CA THR A 73 10.63 -18.73 1.06
C THR A 73 11.15 -19.20 2.42
N SER A 74 10.63 -18.63 3.51
CA SER A 74 10.90 -19.09 4.86
C SER A 74 10.10 -20.37 5.16
N ILE A 75 10.81 -21.45 5.51
CA ILE A 75 10.23 -22.71 5.98
C ILE A 75 10.22 -22.82 7.51
N ALA A 76 10.48 -21.73 8.22
CA ALA A 76 10.44 -21.69 9.67
C ALA A 76 9.04 -22.07 10.20
N PRO A 77 8.95 -22.69 11.39
CA PRO A 77 7.67 -22.96 12.02
C PRO A 77 6.84 -21.69 12.22
N VAL A 78 5.53 -21.78 12.01
CA VAL A 78 4.61 -20.66 12.21
C VAL A 78 4.70 -20.17 13.66
N SER A 79 5.01 -18.89 13.82
CA SER A 79 5.10 -18.20 15.09
C SER A 79 4.63 -16.75 14.91
N ARG A 80 4.54 -16.00 15.99
CA ARG A 80 4.23 -14.56 15.92
C ARG A 80 5.26 -13.73 15.18
N ASP A 81 6.50 -14.23 15.04
CA ASP A 81 7.62 -13.54 14.40
C ASP A 81 7.93 -14.12 13.00
N ILE A 82 7.00 -14.92 12.43
CA ILE A 82 7.20 -15.61 11.14
C ILE A 82 7.49 -14.65 9.98
N PHE A 83 7.02 -13.39 10.03
CA PHE A 83 7.28 -12.38 9.01
C PHE A 83 8.63 -11.67 9.18
N SER A 84 9.32 -11.86 10.30
CA SER A 84 10.62 -11.23 10.60
C SER A 84 11.83 -12.07 10.17
N HIS A 85 11.62 -13.14 9.42
CA HIS A 85 12.70 -14.01 8.94
C HIS A 85 13.35 -13.46 7.67
N PRO A 86 14.67 -13.61 7.50
CA PRO A 86 15.37 -13.27 6.27
C PRO A 86 14.98 -14.23 5.13
N SER A 87 15.14 -13.77 3.89
CA SER A 87 15.09 -14.60 2.69
C SER A 87 15.98 -15.83 2.86
N ALA A 88 15.42 -17.04 2.63
CA ALA A 88 16.13 -18.30 2.94
C ALA A 88 17.42 -18.52 2.13
N ASN A 89 17.55 -17.84 0.99
CA ASN A 89 18.74 -17.87 0.12
C ASN A 89 19.65 -16.64 0.31
N LEU A 90 19.50 -15.87 1.40
CA LEU A 90 20.22 -14.59 1.58
C LEU A 90 21.75 -14.78 1.68
N GLY A 91 22.23 -15.89 2.23
CA GLY A 91 23.65 -16.15 2.47
C GLY A 91 24.19 -15.44 3.73
N LEU A 92 25.13 -16.12 4.40
CA LEU A 92 25.67 -15.68 5.69
C LEU A 92 26.39 -14.33 5.65
N ASP A 93 27.03 -13.99 4.54
CA ASP A 93 27.74 -12.73 4.31
C ASP A 93 26.80 -11.51 4.33
N ARG A 94 25.52 -11.70 4.00
CA ARG A 94 24.48 -10.67 3.96
C ARG A 94 23.54 -10.65 5.17
N GLU A 95 23.49 -11.74 5.94
CA GLU A 95 22.66 -11.82 7.14
C GLU A 95 23.01 -10.73 8.17
N GLN A 96 24.28 -10.34 8.25
CA GLN A 96 24.69 -9.25 9.15
C GLN A 96 23.98 -7.93 8.79
N ASN A 97 23.90 -7.58 7.50
CA ASN A 97 23.20 -6.37 7.04
C ASN A 97 21.69 -6.46 7.33
N PHE A 98 21.11 -7.65 7.18
CA PHE A 98 19.70 -7.88 7.53
C PHE A 98 19.45 -7.62 9.03
N HIS A 99 20.31 -8.15 9.91
CA HIS A 99 20.17 -7.93 11.35
C HIS A 99 20.45 -6.48 11.77
N LEU A 100 21.39 -5.79 11.13
CA LEU A 100 21.62 -4.36 11.35
C LEU A 100 20.40 -3.54 10.88
N GLY A 101 19.85 -3.85 9.72
CA GLY A 101 18.63 -3.21 9.21
C GLY A 101 17.44 -3.44 10.12
N ASN A 102 17.25 -4.67 10.65
CA ASN A 102 16.22 -4.98 11.65
C ASN A 102 16.42 -4.14 12.94
N ALA A 103 17.65 -4.03 13.42
CA ALA A 103 17.92 -3.22 14.61
C ALA A 103 17.53 -1.75 14.40
N LEU A 104 17.83 -1.19 13.21
CA LEU A 104 17.44 0.18 12.82
C LEU A 104 15.93 0.33 12.62
N PHE A 105 15.26 -0.64 12.04
CA PHE A 105 13.80 -0.68 11.85
C PHE A 105 13.06 -0.65 13.19
N ARG A 106 13.62 -1.29 14.21
CA ARG A 106 13.07 -1.35 15.58
C ARG A 106 13.57 -0.22 16.48
N GLN A 107 14.57 0.54 16.04
CA GLN A 107 15.17 1.63 16.83
C GLN A 107 14.12 2.68 17.17
N LEU A 108 13.99 3.00 18.47
CA LEU A 108 13.18 4.12 18.92
C LEU A 108 13.97 5.42 18.77
N TRP A 109 13.49 6.30 17.91
CA TRP A 109 14.03 7.65 17.76
C TRP A 109 13.61 8.54 18.93
N VAL A 110 14.47 9.48 19.30
CA VAL A 110 14.23 10.43 20.40
C VAL A 110 14.42 11.86 19.90
N SER A 111 13.76 12.81 20.59
CA SER A 111 13.89 14.24 20.25
C SER A 111 15.31 14.76 20.48
N SER A 112 15.76 15.63 19.58
CA SER A 112 17.04 16.34 19.70
C SER A 112 16.89 17.56 20.63
N PRO A 113 17.98 17.96 21.38
CA PRO A 113 19.25 17.25 21.51
C PRO A 113 19.20 16.13 22.57
N SER A 114 19.89 15.03 22.30
CA SER A 114 19.99 13.92 23.23
C SER A 114 21.43 13.41 23.34
N SER A 115 21.73 12.64 24.41
CA SER A 115 23.01 11.97 24.53
C SER A 115 23.24 10.87 23.47
N THR A 116 22.18 10.33 22.91
CA THR A 116 22.21 9.31 21.84
C THR A 116 22.22 9.93 20.46
N GLN A 117 23.25 10.71 20.14
CA GLN A 117 23.35 11.54 18.93
C GLN A 117 23.17 10.81 17.58
N ALA A 118 23.24 9.50 17.53
CA ALA A 118 23.01 8.72 16.32
C ALA A 118 21.52 8.43 16.06
N THR A 119 20.64 8.71 17.02
CA THR A 119 19.20 8.39 16.98
C THR A 119 18.34 9.46 17.62
N ASP A 120 18.85 10.69 17.75
CA ASP A 120 18.13 11.82 18.36
C ASP A 120 17.44 12.74 17.36
N GLY A 121 17.21 12.28 16.14
CA GLY A 121 16.60 13.05 15.06
C GLY A 121 15.08 12.87 14.94
N LEU A 122 14.36 12.42 15.99
CA LEU A 122 12.90 12.36 15.93
C LEU A 122 12.33 13.71 15.51
N GLY A 123 11.52 13.73 14.47
CA GLY A 123 10.94 14.96 13.93
C GLY A 123 10.10 15.73 14.95
N PRO A 124 9.94 17.04 14.76
CA PRO A 124 9.12 17.86 15.67
C PRO A 124 7.69 17.35 15.81
N LEU A 125 7.11 16.93 14.69
CA LEU A 125 5.79 16.31 14.56
C LEU A 125 5.97 14.90 13.94
N PHE A 126 5.23 13.92 14.41
CA PHE A 126 5.37 12.52 13.98
C PHE A 126 4.13 11.69 14.35
N ASN A 127 3.99 10.51 13.75
CA ASN A 127 2.97 9.51 14.11
C ASN A 127 3.56 8.32 14.86
N ALA A 128 4.84 8.01 14.64
CA ALA A 128 5.52 6.90 15.29
C ALA A 128 6.98 7.23 15.59
N ARG A 129 7.58 6.49 16.53
CA ARG A 129 9.00 6.64 16.91
C ARG A 129 9.88 5.54 16.36
N SER A 130 9.30 4.57 15.65
CA SER A 130 10.02 3.48 14.96
C SER A 130 9.12 2.87 13.90
N CYS A 131 9.69 2.24 12.88
CA CYS A 131 8.93 1.53 11.84
C CYS A 131 8.13 0.36 12.45
N GLN A 132 8.75 -0.37 13.42
CA GLN A 132 8.12 -1.49 14.13
C GLN A 132 6.85 -1.09 14.90
N SER A 133 6.69 0.19 15.28
CA SER A 133 5.49 0.67 15.99
C SER A 133 4.24 0.58 15.11
N CYS A 134 4.39 0.78 13.79
CA CYS A 134 3.31 0.67 12.80
C CYS A 134 3.24 -0.71 12.17
N HIS A 135 4.39 -1.29 11.80
CA HIS A 135 4.52 -2.62 11.18
C HIS A 135 4.81 -3.68 12.25
N ILE A 136 3.76 -4.07 13.00
CA ILE A 136 3.88 -4.95 14.16
C ILE A 136 4.46 -6.30 13.75
N ARG A 137 5.72 -6.61 14.17
CA ARG A 137 6.48 -7.81 13.76
C ARG A 137 6.51 -8.01 12.24
N ASP A 138 6.73 -6.90 11.52
CA ASP A 138 6.74 -6.85 10.05
C ASP A 138 5.40 -7.21 9.40
N GLY A 139 4.35 -7.32 10.22
CA GLY A 139 2.97 -7.54 9.82
C GLY A 139 2.19 -6.25 9.61
N ARG A 140 0.88 -6.40 9.59
CA ARG A 140 -0.06 -5.28 9.46
C ARG A 140 -0.20 -4.52 10.77
N GLY A 141 -0.44 -3.21 10.66
CA GLY A 141 -0.89 -2.38 11.76
C GLY A 141 -2.35 -2.62 12.13
N HIS A 142 -2.80 -1.92 13.16
CA HIS A 142 -4.17 -1.98 13.67
C HIS A 142 -4.94 -0.69 13.30
N PRO A 143 -6.21 -0.81 12.93
CA PRO A 143 -7.08 0.36 12.79
C PRO A 143 -7.37 0.97 14.17
N LEU A 144 -7.77 2.24 14.16
CA LEU A 144 -8.32 2.87 15.35
C LEU A 144 -9.72 2.30 15.62
N GLU A 145 -9.92 1.69 16.78
CA GLU A 145 -11.19 1.07 17.15
C GLU A 145 -12.12 2.04 17.87
N THR A 146 -11.56 2.96 18.65
CA THR A 146 -12.32 3.88 19.50
C THR A 146 -11.68 5.27 19.50
N ALA A 147 -12.50 6.30 19.37
CA ALA A 147 -12.03 7.68 19.45
C ALA A 147 -11.28 7.95 20.78
N GLY A 148 -10.19 8.72 20.68
CA GLY A 148 -9.35 9.08 21.83
C GLY A 148 -8.19 8.12 22.14
N GLN A 149 -8.10 6.99 21.45
CA GLN A 149 -6.89 6.16 21.48
C GLN A 149 -5.82 6.73 20.52
N PRO A 150 -4.53 6.49 20.78
CA PRO A 150 -3.49 6.81 19.80
C PRO A 150 -3.66 5.98 18.52
N ALA A 151 -3.52 6.63 17.36
CA ALA A 151 -3.65 5.99 16.05
C ALA A 151 -2.30 5.40 15.56
N THR A 152 -1.51 4.81 16.44
CA THR A 152 -0.09 4.50 16.26
C THR A 152 0.26 3.77 14.97
N SER A 153 -0.59 2.87 14.47
CA SER A 153 -0.31 2.10 13.24
C SER A 153 -1.32 2.35 12.11
N MET A 154 -2.04 3.45 12.24
CA MET A 154 -2.93 4.00 11.21
C MET A 154 -2.66 5.50 11.08
N VAL A 155 -2.48 5.97 9.86
CA VAL A 155 -2.25 7.39 9.56
C VAL A 155 -3.42 7.96 8.79
N LEU A 156 -3.66 9.28 8.92
CA LEU A 156 -4.57 10.03 8.06
C LEU A 156 -3.76 10.84 7.06
N ARG A 157 -3.79 10.42 5.80
CA ARG A 157 -3.24 11.21 4.70
C ARG A 157 -4.19 12.37 4.39
N LEU A 158 -3.59 13.54 4.20
CA LEU A 158 -4.30 14.78 3.89
C LEU A 158 -3.92 15.24 2.49
N ALA A 159 -4.90 15.56 1.66
CA ALA A 159 -4.62 16.09 0.34
C ALA A 159 -5.79 16.95 -0.15
N ARG A 160 -5.48 17.92 -1.00
CA ARG A 160 -6.46 18.69 -1.76
C ARG A 160 -6.25 18.49 -3.26
N PRO A 161 -7.26 18.72 -4.08
CA PRO A 161 -7.11 18.74 -5.53
C PRO A 161 -6.22 19.89 -5.99
N ALA A 162 -5.75 19.82 -7.24
CA ALA A 162 -5.10 20.94 -7.91
C ALA A 162 -6.08 22.11 -8.05
N ILE A 163 -5.65 23.31 -7.66
CA ILE A 163 -6.45 24.55 -7.73
C ILE A 163 -5.91 25.56 -8.73
N THR A 164 -4.69 25.34 -9.27
CA THR A 164 -4.11 26.18 -10.31
C THR A 164 -3.79 25.37 -11.57
N PRO A 165 -3.68 26.00 -12.76
CA PRO A 165 -3.25 25.34 -13.98
C PRO A 165 -1.86 24.71 -13.86
N GLU A 166 -0.92 25.33 -13.11
CA GLU A 166 0.44 24.85 -12.86
C GLU A 166 0.43 23.59 -12.00
N GLU A 167 -0.41 23.55 -10.97
CA GLU A 167 -0.62 22.35 -10.15
C GLU A 167 -1.21 21.21 -11.00
N ALA A 168 -2.24 21.50 -11.80
CA ALA A 168 -2.81 20.51 -12.71
C ALA A 168 -1.78 19.99 -13.73
N GLN A 169 -0.87 20.86 -14.22
CA GLN A 169 0.21 20.46 -15.11
C GLN A 169 1.23 19.58 -14.36
N SER A 170 1.53 19.90 -13.10
CA SER A 170 2.45 19.12 -12.28
C SER A 170 1.97 17.67 -12.06
N LEU A 171 0.66 17.45 -11.91
CA LEU A 171 0.07 16.11 -11.89
C LEU A 171 0.24 15.39 -13.23
N ARG A 172 -0.06 16.08 -14.36
CA ARG A 172 0.10 15.49 -15.70
C ARG A 172 1.55 15.12 -16.03
N ASP A 173 2.51 15.89 -15.51
CA ASP A 173 3.95 15.67 -15.68
C ASP A 173 4.51 14.65 -14.66
N PHE A 174 3.66 14.06 -13.83
CA PHE A 174 4.05 13.16 -12.72
C PHE A 174 5.06 13.78 -11.74
N LYS A 175 5.08 15.12 -11.61
CA LYS A 175 5.94 15.86 -10.68
C LYS A 175 5.33 15.97 -9.29
N ALA A 176 4.01 15.85 -9.19
CA ALA A 176 3.25 15.76 -7.95
C ALA A 176 2.28 14.58 -8.04
N ILE A 177 1.95 13.98 -6.89
CA ILE A 177 0.91 12.95 -6.78
C ILE A 177 -0.40 13.51 -6.25
N ASN A 178 -0.34 14.57 -5.47
CA ASN A 178 -1.44 15.38 -4.95
C ASN A 178 -0.85 16.66 -4.36
N PHE A 179 -1.69 17.47 -3.68
CA PHE A 179 -1.25 18.68 -2.98
C PHE A 179 -1.63 18.58 -1.51
N PRO A 180 -0.70 18.90 -0.60
CA PRO A 180 -0.95 18.82 0.84
C PRO A 180 -1.98 19.86 1.31
N ASP A 181 -2.54 19.65 2.51
CA ASP A 181 -3.23 20.71 3.24
C ASP A 181 -2.26 21.86 3.55
N ALA A 182 -2.73 23.09 3.43
CA ALA A 182 -1.86 24.26 3.60
C ALA A 182 -1.39 24.49 5.04
N THR A 183 -2.09 23.91 6.02
CA THR A 183 -1.77 24.02 7.45
C THR A 183 -1.08 22.79 7.98
N TYR A 184 -1.55 21.60 7.61
CA TYR A 184 -1.22 20.32 8.21
C TYR A 184 -0.40 19.39 7.29
N GLY A 185 0.09 19.90 6.16
CA GLY A 185 0.90 19.07 5.26
C GLY A 185 0.13 17.94 4.58
N ALA A 186 0.82 16.83 4.29
CA ALA A 186 0.29 15.67 3.57
C ALA A 186 -0.23 14.56 4.51
N GLN A 187 -0.01 14.68 5.82
CA GLN A 187 -0.40 13.70 6.82
C GLN A 187 -0.64 14.35 8.17
N LEU A 188 -1.73 14.02 8.86
CA LEU A 188 -1.97 14.50 10.22
C LEU A 188 -0.97 13.88 11.19
N GLN A 189 -0.22 14.72 11.90
CA GLN A 189 0.77 14.31 12.90
C GLN A 189 0.13 14.37 14.30
N ASP A 190 -0.24 13.23 14.86
CA ASP A 190 -0.96 13.13 16.13
C ASP A 190 -0.04 13.12 17.37
N LEU A 191 1.28 13.17 17.15
CA LEU A 191 2.30 13.25 18.17
C LEU A 191 3.28 14.41 17.90
N ALA A 192 3.89 14.94 18.98
CA ALA A 192 4.88 16.02 18.91
C ALA A 192 5.98 15.83 19.96
N VAL A 193 7.14 16.44 19.72
CA VAL A 193 8.20 16.53 20.72
C VAL A 193 7.80 17.47 21.88
N PRO A 194 8.41 17.34 23.06
CA PRO A 194 8.11 18.20 24.20
C PRO A 194 8.24 19.70 23.86
N GLY A 195 7.23 20.47 24.22
CA GLY A 195 7.16 21.92 23.97
C GLY A 195 6.51 22.34 22.64
N LEU A 196 6.08 21.40 21.85
CA LEU A 196 5.26 21.60 20.65
C LEU A 196 3.90 20.93 20.84
N ALA A 197 2.83 21.50 20.30
CA ALA A 197 1.53 20.83 20.23
C ALA A 197 1.52 19.89 19.04
N ALA A 198 0.94 18.70 19.19
CA ALA A 198 0.58 17.86 18.05
C ALA A 198 -0.46 18.56 17.18
N GLU A 199 -0.56 18.19 15.92
CA GLU A 199 -1.48 18.84 14.98
C GLU A 199 -2.94 18.62 15.34
N GLY A 200 -3.28 17.43 15.80
CA GLY A 200 -4.64 17.07 16.17
C GLY A 200 -4.74 15.62 16.60
N LYS A 201 -5.95 15.10 16.62
CA LYS A 201 -6.25 13.71 16.94
C LYS A 201 -7.07 13.07 15.84
N VAL A 202 -6.78 11.82 15.53
CA VAL A 202 -7.63 10.99 14.68
C VAL A 202 -8.91 10.66 15.43
N THR A 203 -10.05 10.83 14.78
CA THR A 203 -11.35 10.39 15.29
C THR A 203 -11.96 9.35 14.37
N VAL A 204 -12.70 8.40 14.91
CA VAL A 204 -13.43 7.39 14.15
C VAL A 204 -14.77 7.12 14.80
N SER A 205 -15.79 6.92 13.97
CA SER A 205 -17.05 6.30 14.32
C SER A 205 -17.40 5.26 13.26
N TYR A 206 -18.27 4.32 13.61
CA TYR A 206 -18.66 3.25 12.69
C TYR A 206 -20.18 3.22 12.55
N SER A 207 -20.64 3.05 11.32
CA SER A 207 -22.00 2.59 11.02
C SER A 207 -21.96 1.15 10.53
N GLU A 208 -23.09 0.45 10.65
CA GLU A 208 -23.18 -0.95 10.26
C GLU A 208 -24.09 -1.11 9.04
N GLU A 209 -23.67 -2.00 8.13
CA GLU A 209 -24.43 -2.42 6.96
C GLU A 209 -24.55 -3.94 6.99
N THR A 210 -25.76 -4.48 6.77
CA THR A 210 -25.99 -5.93 6.77
C THR A 210 -26.08 -6.44 5.33
N VAL A 211 -25.27 -7.47 5.02
CA VAL A 211 -25.35 -8.22 3.78
C VAL A 211 -25.95 -9.59 4.06
N THR A 212 -26.97 -9.97 3.31
CA THR A 212 -27.57 -11.31 3.39
C THR A 212 -27.02 -12.18 2.26
N LEU A 213 -26.44 -13.30 2.62
CA LEU A 213 -25.93 -14.30 1.71
C LEU A 213 -27.06 -15.18 1.17
N LYS A 214 -26.80 -15.94 0.11
CA LYS A 214 -27.82 -16.75 -0.58
C LYS A 214 -28.52 -17.78 0.30
N ASP A 215 -27.82 -18.33 1.29
CA ASP A 215 -28.37 -19.31 2.25
C ASP A 215 -29.12 -18.66 3.42
N GLY A 216 -29.25 -17.34 3.44
CA GLY A 216 -29.89 -16.57 4.50
C GLY A 216 -28.99 -16.18 5.67
N GLU A 217 -27.71 -16.58 5.67
CA GLU A 217 -26.71 -16.06 6.60
C GLU A 217 -26.57 -14.55 6.43
N THR A 218 -26.43 -13.83 7.54
CA THR A 218 -26.21 -12.38 7.54
C THR A 218 -24.83 -12.03 8.04
N VAL A 219 -24.14 -11.14 7.31
CA VAL A 219 -22.83 -10.60 7.69
C VAL A 219 -22.97 -9.11 7.93
N THR A 220 -22.58 -8.65 9.11
CA THR A 220 -22.58 -7.22 9.45
C THR A 220 -21.23 -6.60 9.08
N LEU A 221 -21.24 -5.69 8.13
CA LEU A 221 -20.10 -4.90 7.71
C LEU A 221 -20.06 -3.60 8.51
N ARG A 222 -18.88 -3.18 8.98
CA ARG A 222 -18.72 -1.88 9.62
C ARG A 222 -18.10 -0.86 8.67
N LYS A 223 -18.77 0.27 8.46
CA LYS A 223 -18.31 1.38 7.65
C LYS A 223 -17.69 2.45 8.55
N PRO A 224 -16.38 2.73 8.43
CA PRO A 224 -15.72 3.76 9.22
C PRO A 224 -16.07 5.17 8.70
N HIS A 225 -16.15 6.11 9.63
CA HIS A 225 -16.25 7.55 9.38
C HIS A 225 -15.09 8.21 10.12
N PHE A 226 -14.01 8.50 9.38
CA PHE A 226 -12.83 9.13 9.92
C PHE A 226 -12.98 10.63 9.93
N GLY A 227 -12.36 11.28 10.92
CA GLY A 227 -12.29 12.71 11.07
C GLY A 227 -11.08 13.14 11.88
N VAL A 228 -10.95 14.42 12.11
CA VAL A 228 -9.91 15.03 12.92
C VAL A 228 -10.54 15.83 14.05
N GLY A 229 -9.93 15.80 15.23
CA GLY A 229 -10.33 16.57 16.40
C GLY A 229 -9.15 17.30 17.03
N ASP A 230 -9.43 18.21 17.94
CA ASP A 230 -8.42 18.93 18.72
C ASP A 230 -7.32 19.59 17.87
N LEU A 231 -7.66 20.13 16.70
CA LEU A 231 -6.73 20.78 15.78
C LEU A 231 -6.05 21.99 16.43
N ALA A 232 -4.70 21.98 16.50
CA ALA A 232 -3.93 22.98 17.21
C ALA A 232 -3.60 24.23 16.39
N TYR A 233 -3.64 24.17 15.06
CA TYR A 233 -3.16 25.22 14.15
C TYR A 233 -4.26 25.81 13.26
N GLY A 234 -5.52 25.57 13.59
CA GLY A 234 -6.70 26.07 12.86
C GLY A 234 -7.47 24.95 12.14
N PRO A 235 -8.49 25.28 11.34
CA PRO A 235 -9.25 24.28 10.61
C PRO A 235 -8.46 23.71 9.44
N LEU A 236 -8.81 22.48 9.01
CA LEU A 236 -8.40 21.94 7.70
C LEU A 236 -8.92 22.83 6.57
N GLY A 237 -8.21 22.85 5.46
CA GLY A 237 -8.67 23.46 4.22
C GLY A 237 -10.02 22.86 3.77
N GLU A 238 -10.94 23.69 3.26
CA GLU A 238 -12.29 23.24 2.84
C GLU A 238 -12.28 22.12 1.80
N ALA A 239 -11.25 22.08 0.94
CA ALA A 239 -11.09 21.06 -0.10
C ALA A 239 -10.21 19.89 0.32
N THR A 240 -9.73 19.85 1.57
CA THR A 240 -8.85 18.80 2.06
C THR A 240 -9.64 17.52 2.29
N THR A 241 -9.20 16.44 1.65
CA THR A 241 -9.71 15.07 1.83
C THR A 241 -8.88 14.35 2.87
N ILE A 242 -9.51 13.39 3.56
CA ILE A 242 -8.89 12.55 4.60
C ILE A 242 -8.90 11.11 4.10
N SER A 243 -7.73 10.45 4.09
CA SER A 243 -7.58 9.05 3.73
C SER A 243 -6.90 8.27 4.86
N ALA A 244 -7.66 7.42 5.54
CA ALA A 244 -7.13 6.56 6.60
C ALA A 244 -6.39 5.36 6.00
N ARG A 245 -5.18 5.08 6.50
CA ARG A 245 -4.35 3.98 5.99
C ARG A 245 -3.66 3.25 7.13
N VAL A 246 -3.95 1.96 7.23
CA VAL A 246 -3.27 1.04 8.15
C VAL A 246 -1.96 0.58 7.51
N ALA A 247 -0.91 0.45 8.29
CA ALA A 247 0.38 -0.07 7.82
C ALA A 247 0.22 -1.48 7.21
N PRO A 248 0.67 -1.74 5.97
CA PRO A 248 0.61 -3.07 5.34
C PRO A 248 1.68 -4.01 5.90
N ALA A 249 1.57 -5.32 5.61
CA ALA A 249 2.64 -6.27 5.89
C ALA A 249 3.87 -6.00 5.02
N MET A 250 5.07 -6.33 5.55
CA MET A 250 6.37 -5.99 4.96
C MET A 250 7.00 -7.14 4.14
N ILE A 251 6.44 -8.35 4.19
CA ILE A 251 7.03 -9.54 3.54
C ILE A 251 7.02 -9.43 2.01
N GLY A 252 8.08 -9.90 1.37
CA GLY A 252 8.17 -10.04 -0.08
C GLY A 252 8.34 -8.74 -0.87
N LEU A 253 8.63 -7.59 -0.24
CA LEU A 253 8.73 -6.30 -0.95
C LEU A 253 9.80 -6.29 -2.04
N GLY A 254 10.99 -6.86 -1.79
CA GLY A 254 12.03 -6.96 -2.81
C GLY A 254 11.64 -7.87 -3.98
N LEU A 255 10.79 -8.86 -3.76
CA LEU A 255 10.25 -9.68 -4.85
C LEU A 255 9.25 -8.90 -5.70
N ILE A 256 8.40 -8.07 -5.08
CA ILE A 256 7.48 -7.17 -5.81
C ILE A 256 8.27 -6.20 -6.68
N GLU A 257 9.36 -5.62 -6.15
CA GLU A 257 10.25 -4.73 -6.91
C GLU A 257 10.91 -5.46 -8.08
N ALA A 258 11.23 -6.74 -7.89
CA ALA A 258 11.87 -7.60 -8.87
C ALA A 258 10.95 -8.10 -10.01
N ILE A 259 9.63 -7.92 -9.94
CA ILE A 259 8.72 -8.29 -11.03
C ILE A 259 9.00 -7.39 -12.23
N PRO A 260 9.21 -7.93 -13.46
CA PRO A 260 9.37 -7.11 -14.66
C PRO A 260 8.14 -6.23 -14.92
N GLU A 261 8.37 -4.99 -15.34
CA GLU A 261 7.28 -4.07 -15.70
C GLU A 261 6.40 -4.66 -16.81
N ALA A 262 7.01 -5.31 -17.80
CA ALA A 262 6.31 -5.96 -18.90
C ALA A 262 5.27 -6.99 -18.40
N ASP A 263 5.60 -7.75 -17.36
CA ASP A 263 4.71 -8.79 -16.83
C ASP A 263 3.51 -8.18 -16.07
N ILE A 264 3.71 -7.08 -15.33
CA ILE A 264 2.62 -6.33 -14.70
C ILE A 264 1.72 -5.70 -15.77
N LEU A 265 2.33 -5.04 -16.77
CA LEU A 265 1.60 -4.33 -17.83
C LEU A 265 0.82 -5.26 -18.76
N THR A 266 1.18 -6.55 -18.84
CA THR A 266 0.42 -7.56 -19.60
C THR A 266 -1.00 -7.76 -19.02
N ASN A 267 -1.20 -7.50 -17.72
CA ASN A 267 -2.50 -7.60 -17.07
C ASN A 267 -3.31 -6.28 -17.15
N ALA A 268 -2.72 -5.18 -17.65
CA ALA A 268 -3.41 -3.91 -17.73
C ALA A 268 -4.37 -3.86 -18.92
N ASP A 269 -5.62 -3.50 -18.69
CA ASP A 269 -6.65 -3.27 -19.70
C ASP A 269 -7.51 -2.04 -19.39
N PRO A 270 -6.91 -0.82 -19.40
CA PRO A 270 -7.61 0.39 -18.98
C PRO A 270 -8.83 0.71 -19.85
N ASP A 271 -8.92 0.17 -21.05
CA ASP A 271 -10.01 0.39 -22.02
C ASP A 271 -11.02 -0.76 -22.04
N ASP A 272 -10.88 -1.78 -21.16
CA ASP A 272 -11.74 -2.98 -21.12
C ASP A 272 -11.89 -3.65 -22.51
N LYS A 273 -10.76 -3.89 -23.18
CA LYS A 273 -10.75 -4.45 -24.55
C LYS A 273 -11.29 -5.87 -24.60
N ASN A 274 -11.16 -6.61 -23.50
CA ASN A 274 -11.65 -7.98 -23.36
C ASN A 274 -13.15 -8.03 -22.98
N GLY A 275 -13.75 -6.92 -22.51
CA GLY A 275 -15.18 -6.78 -22.21
C GLY A 275 -15.60 -7.47 -20.92
N ASP A 276 -14.69 -7.68 -19.96
CA ASP A 276 -14.99 -8.34 -18.68
C ASP A 276 -15.40 -7.37 -17.55
N GLY A 277 -15.28 -6.05 -17.81
CA GLY A 277 -15.61 -4.99 -16.86
C GLY A 277 -14.48 -4.67 -15.86
N ILE A 278 -13.27 -5.16 -16.10
CA ILE A 278 -12.09 -4.93 -15.25
C ILE A 278 -11.10 -4.05 -16.00
N HIS A 279 -10.84 -2.86 -15.45
CA HIS A 279 -10.04 -1.81 -16.09
C HIS A 279 -8.65 -1.65 -15.45
N GLY A 280 -7.98 -2.70 -15.08
CA GLY A 280 -6.68 -2.65 -14.40
C GLY A 280 -5.73 -1.62 -15.02
N ARG A 281 -5.29 -0.61 -14.25
CA ARG A 281 -4.47 0.51 -14.70
C ARG A 281 -3.13 0.55 -14.00
N ALA A 282 -2.07 0.78 -14.78
CA ALA A 282 -0.74 1.00 -14.22
C ALA A 282 -0.67 2.31 -13.43
N ALA A 283 -0.10 2.27 -12.23
CA ALA A 283 0.28 3.48 -11.51
C ALA A 283 1.58 4.04 -12.11
N ILE A 284 1.53 5.27 -12.58
CA ILE A 284 2.71 5.95 -13.14
C ILE A 284 3.17 6.99 -12.13
N VAL A 285 4.44 6.91 -11.77
CA VAL A 285 5.06 7.77 -10.77
C VAL A 285 6.42 8.28 -11.25
N ARG A 286 7.00 9.20 -10.50
CA ARG A 286 8.39 9.62 -10.68
C ARG A 286 9.22 9.05 -9.53
N ASP A 287 10.24 8.26 -9.87
CA ASP A 287 11.25 7.82 -8.91
C ASP A 287 12.01 9.05 -8.40
N HIS A 288 11.99 9.28 -7.10
CA HIS A 288 12.52 10.50 -6.51
C HIS A 288 14.05 10.61 -6.60
N ARG A 289 14.75 9.48 -6.57
CA ARG A 289 16.21 9.44 -6.62
C ARG A 289 16.75 9.69 -8.02
N THR A 290 16.11 9.10 -9.04
CA THR A 290 16.56 9.18 -10.44
C THR A 290 15.87 10.29 -11.22
N GLY A 291 14.71 10.76 -10.77
CA GLY A 291 13.85 11.70 -11.48
C GLY A 291 13.17 11.09 -12.72
N GLN A 292 13.32 9.79 -12.96
CA GLN A 292 12.74 9.10 -14.10
C GLN A 292 11.29 8.70 -13.85
N ILE A 293 10.51 8.56 -14.91
CA ILE A 293 9.18 7.97 -14.85
C ILE A 293 9.33 6.46 -14.64
N ALA A 294 8.53 5.91 -13.73
CA ALA A 294 8.58 4.51 -13.34
C ALA A 294 7.17 3.97 -13.04
N LEU A 295 7.04 2.65 -13.04
CA LEU A 295 5.83 1.98 -12.58
C LEU A 295 5.76 2.05 -11.05
N GLY A 296 4.67 2.61 -10.52
CA GLY A 296 4.39 2.61 -9.09
C GLY A 296 4.00 1.21 -8.60
N ARG A 297 4.51 0.80 -7.45
CA ARG A 297 4.33 -0.55 -6.88
C ARG A 297 3.98 -0.56 -5.40
N PHE A 298 4.44 0.45 -4.64
CA PHE A 298 4.37 0.48 -3.19
C PHE A 298 3.41 1.55 -2.69
N GLY A 299 2.90 1.34 -1.46
CA GLY A 299 1.78 2.07 -0.91
C GLY A 299 0.43 1.54 -1.40
N TRP A 300 -0.65 1.93 -0.73
CA TRP A 300 -2.01 1.47 -1.03
C TRP A 300 -2.53 1.89 -2.41
N LYS A 301 -2.03 3.01 -2.93
CA LYS A 301 -2.35 3.53 -4.28
C LYS A 301 -1.12 3.52 -5.21
N ALA A 302 -0.14 2.66 -4.93
CA ALA A 302 1.06 2.46 -5.73
C ALA A 302 1.84 3.77 -6.01
N GLN A 303 1.97 4.64 -5.00
CA GLN A 303 2.58 5.94 -5.15
C GLN A 303 4.11 5.94 -5.20
N ASN A 304 4.79 4.84 -4.85
CA ASN A 304 6.24 4.71 -4.87
C ASN A 304 6.70 3.61 -5.82
N ALA A 305 7.79 3.85 -6.56
CA ALA A 305 8.34 2.91 -7.52
C ALA A 305 9.19 1.82 -6.86
N THR A 306 9.95 2.17 -5.82
CA THR A 306 10.95 1.32 -5.17
C THR A 306 10.70 1.16 -3.68
N VAL A 307 11.24 0.11 -3.08
CA VAL A 307 11.25 -0.08 -1.62
C VAL A 307 12.01 1.06 -0.95
N ARG A 308 13.10 1.52 -1.56
CA ARG A 308 13.89 2.63 -1.05
C ARG A 308 13.10 3.94 -0.98
N ASP A 309 12.32 4.28 -2.03
CA ASP A 309 11.45 5.46 -2.02
C ASP A 309 10.40 5.36 -0.90
N GLN A 310 9.77 4.19 -0.75
CA GLN A 310 8.77 3.94 0.30
C GLN A 310 9.39 4.07 1.71
N VAL A 311 10.60 3.57 1.92
CA VAL A 311 11.31 3.70 3.21
C VAL A 311 11.68 5.16 3.49
N ALA A 312 12.17 5.90 2.48
CA ALA A 312 12.51 7.31 2.63
C ALA A 312 11.27 8.17 2.93
N ASP A 313 10.13 7.88 2.28
CA ASP A 313 8.85 8.53 2.57
C ASP A 313 8.39 8.27 4.00
N ALA A 314 8.49 7.01 4.48
CA ALA A 314 8.10 6.66 5.84
C ALA A 314 8.99 7.33 6.90
N PHE A 315 10.30 7.44 6.67
CA PHE A 315 11.18 8.22 7.54
C PHE A 315 10.72 9.66 7.65
N SER A 316 10.41 10.30 6.52
CA SER A 316 10.02 11.72 6.47
C SER A 316 8.61 11.94 7.00
N ALA A 317 7.61 11.17 6.55
CA ALA A 317 6.21 11.41 6.85
C ALA A 317 5.77 10.85 8.22
N ASP A 318 6.27 9.65 8.61
CA ASP A 318 5.73 8.95 9.78
C ASP A 318 6.56 9.23 11.05
N ILE A 319 7.90 9.48 10.88
CA ILE A 319 8.85 9.70 11.98
C ILE A 319 9.39 11.15 11.97
N GLY A 320 9.21 11.88 10.86
CA GLY A 320 9.66 13.25 10.69
C GLY A 320 11.19 13.41 10.51
N ILE A 321 11.90 12.35 10.08
CA ILE A 321 13.36 12.27 10.00
C ILE A 321 13.83 12.49 8.56
N SER A 322 14.85 13.34 8.41
CA SER A 322 15.51 13.53 7.12
C SER A 322 16.40 12.35 6.73
N THR A 323 16.37 12.04 5.43
CA THR A 323 17.25 11.06 4.77
C THR A 323 17.95 11.72 3.58
N PRO A 324 19.00 11.11 3.00
CA PRO A 324 19.60 11.64 1.76
C PRO A 324 18.60 11.83 0.61
N ASP A 325 17.54 11.02 0.57
CA ASP A 325 16.50 11.09 -0.47
C ASP A 325 15.34 12.04 -0.09
N ARG A 326 15.22 12.41 1.20
CA ARG A 326 14.28 13.39 1.76
C ARG A 326 15.00 14.27 2.79
N PRO A 327 15.72 15.32 2.35
CA PRO A 327 16.70 16.02 3.22
C PRO A 327 16.08 17.03 4.19
N ASN A 328 14.74 17.20 4.23
CA ASN A 328 14.10 18.12 5.16
C ASN A 328 14.07 17.55 6.60
N PRO A 329 14.74 18.20 7.60
CA PRO A 329 14.77 17.71 8.97
C PRO A 329 13.54 18.09 9.81
N TYR A 330 12.55 18.69 9.20
CA TYR A 330 11.30 19.10 9.85
C TYR A 330 10.08 18.30 9.37
N GLY A 331 10.32 17.17 8.68
CA GLY A 331 9.24 16.31 8.18
C GLY A 331 8.22 17.09 7.36
N ASP A 332 6.96 17.03 7.78
CA ASP A 332 5.81 17.64 7.12
C ASP A 332 5.41 19.02 7.68
N CYS A 333 6.24 19.62 8.56
CA CYS A 333 5.98 20.97 9.12
C CYS A 333 5.74 22.00 8.05
N THR A 334 4.73 22.84 8.22
CA THR A 334 4.34 23.89 7.28
C THR A 334 4.68 25.30 7.78
N ALA A 335 4.57 26.31 6.91
CA ALA A 335 4.73 27.72 7.30
C ALA A 335 3.65 28.20 8.29
N LYS A 336 2.56 27.46 8.46
CA LYS A 336 1.52 27.74 9.47
C LYS A 336 1.89 27.24 10.86
N GLU A 337 2.97 26.47 10.96
CA GLU A 337 3.52 25.86 12.16
C GLU A 337 4.94 26.39 12.46
N PRO A 338 5.13 27.70 12.62
CA PRO A 338 6.45 28.34 12.64
C PRO A 338 7.35 27.80 13.79
N ARG A 339 6.76 27.36 14.90
CA ARG A 339 7.53 26.74 15.98
C ARG A 339 8.09 25.39 15.56
N CYS A 340 7.36 24.61 14.76
CA CYS A 340 7.83 23.34 14.21
C CYS A 340 9.13 23.52 13.43
N LEU A 341 9.16 24.51 12.54
CA LEU A 341 10.32 24.84 11.69
C LEU A 341 11.54 25.39 12.46
N THR A 342 11.41 25.65 13.76
CA THR A 342 12.49 26.17 14.61
C THR A 342 12.92 25.21 15.73
N MET A 343 12.32 24.02 15.78
CA MET A 343 12.71 23.01 16.76
C MET A 343 14.13 22.49 16.48
N PRO A 344 14.88 22.09 17.52
CA PRO A 344 16.17 21.43 17.33
C PRO A 344 16.00 20.16 16.46
N ASN A 345 16.90 19.95 15.49
CA ASN A 345 16.98 18.73 14.69
C ASN A 345 18.20 17.89 15.08
N GLY A 346 18.22 16.63 14.64
CA GLY A 346 19.26 15.67 14.98
C GLY A 346 20.42 15.61 13.97
N VAL A 347 20.52 16.56 13.04
CA VAL A 347 21.58 16.55 12.03
C VAL A 347 22.95 16.73 12.67
N GLN A 348 23.77 15.69 12.62
CA GLN A 348 25.13 15.67 13.16
C GLN A 348 26.15 15.74 12.01
N LYS A 349 26.71 16.92 11.74
CA LYS A 349 27.63 17.15 10.58
C LYS A 349 28.78 16.15 10.48
N ARG A 350 29.25 15.61 11.62
CA ARG A 350 30.27 14.55 11.65
C ARG A 350 29.77 13.18 11.15
N LEU A 351 28.46 12.94 11.13
CA LEU A 351 27.83 11.70 10.66
C LEU A 351 27.26 11.85 9.26
N GLY A 352 26.92 13.08 8.85
CA GLY A 352 26.35 13.40 7.55
C GLY A 352 25.50 14.66 7.56
N ASP A 353 24.78 14.91 6.46
CA ASP A 353 23.94 16.09 6.27
C ASP A 353 22.46 15.86 6.60
N THR A 354 22.11 14.66 7.04
CA THR A 354 20.75 14.26 7.39
C THR A 354 20.74 13.49 8.71
N GLU A 355 19.59 13.33 9.35
CA GLU A 355 19.43 12.64 10.62
C GLU A 355 19.62 11.13 10.46
N ALA A 356 19.00 10.52 9.45
CA ALA A 356 19.29 9.15 9.02
C ALA A 356 20.51 9.13 8.10
N ALA A 357 21.68 9.53 8.65
CA ALA A 357 22.93 9.64 7.92
C ALA A 357 23.59 8.27 7.65
N GLY A 358 24.56 8.26 6.72
CA GLY A 358 25.40 7.09 6.44
C GLY A 358 24.59 5.90 5.95
N PRO A 359 24.78 4.70 6.52
CA PRO A 359 24.17 3.47 6.05
C PRO A 359 22.73 3.23 6.53
N ILE A 360 22.10 4.15 7.28
CA ILE A 360 20.78 3.91 7.91
C ILE A 360 19.72 3.61 6.85
N LEU A 361 19.50 4.52 5.87
CA LEU A 361 18.52 4.30 4.81
C LEU A 361 18.82 3.04 3.98
N PRO A 362 20.04 2.79 3.48
CA PRO A 362 20.38 1.56 2.77
C PRO A 362 20.14 0.28 3.59
N LEU A 363 20.46 0.25 4.88
CA LEU A 363 20.28 -0.93 5.72
C LEU A 363 18.80 -1.22 6.01
N VAL A 364 17.98 -0.19 6.27
CA VAL A 364 16.54 -0.37 6.45
C VAL A 364 15.88 -0.81 5.14
N THR A 365 16.32 -0.26 4.00
CA THR A 365 15.87 -0.71 2.67
C THR A 365 16.23 -2.17 2.46
N PHE A 366 17.49 -2.55 2.68
CA PHE A 366 17.95 -3.94 2.54
C PHE A 366 17.17 -4.91 3.43
N TYR A 367 16.90 -4.54 4.68
CA TYR A 367 16.04 -5.31 5.58
C TYR A 367 14.65 -5.52 4.97
N SER A 368 14.01 -4.46 4.53
CA SER A 368 12.65 -4.48 3.97
C SER A 368 12.57 -5.31 2.68
N GLU A 369 13.60 -5.27 1.82
CA GLU A 369 13.68 -6.05 0.59
C GLU A 369 13.87 -7.55 0.83
N ASN A 370 14.44 -7.92 1.98
CA ASN A 370 14.83 -9.30 2.27
C ASN A 370 13.98 -9.99 3.36
N LEU A 371 12.84 -9.42 3.73
CA LEU A 371 11.83 -10.10 4.55
C LEU A 371 11.17 -11.22 3.74
N ALA A 372 11.33 -12.45 4.21
CA ALA A 372 10.85 -13.65 3.53
C ALA A 372 9.33 -13.78 3.61
N VAL A 373 8.72 -14.30 2.54
CA VAL A 373 7.35 -14.82 2.58
C VAL A 373 7.38 -16.21 3.22
N PRO A 374 6.51 -16.52 4.19
CA PRO A 374 6.40 -17.87 4.76
C PRO A 374 5.96 -18.91 3.73
N ALA A 375 6.34 -20.17 3.94
CA ALA A 375 5.81 -21.26 3.14
C ALA A 375 4.28 -21.38 3.31
N ARG A 376 3.60 -21.61 2.20
CA ARG A 376 2.16 -21.81 2.18
C ARG A 376 1.76 -23.08 2.94
N ARG A 377 0.71 -22.96 3.73
CA ARG A 377 0.20 -24.03 4.56
C ARG A 377 -0.83 -24.88 3.82
N LYS A 378 -0.83 -26.20 4.03
CA LYS A 378 -1.87 -27.11 3.54
C LYS A 378 -2.19 -27.02 2.02
N ALA A 379 -1.25 -26.58 1.17
CA ALA A 379 -1.48 -26.32 -0.25
C ALA A 379 -2.11 -27.50 -1.04
N SER A 380 -1.87 -28.75 -0.60
CA SER A 380 -2.40 -29.96 -1.23
C SER A 380 -3.61 -30.59 -0.52
N PHE A 381 -4.18 -29.92 0.50
CA PHE A 381 -5.36 -30.44 1.18
C PHE A 381 -6.60 -30.28 0.30
N PRO A 382 -7.52 -31.26 0.28
CA PRO A 382 -8.68 -31.24 -0.61
C PRO A 382 -9.57 -30.01 -0.48
N ASP A 383 -9.81 -29.51 0.74
CA ASP A 383 -10.59 -28.31 1.02
C ASP A 383 -9.90 -27.03 0.54
N VAL A 384 -8.57 -26.97 0.64
CA VAL A 384 -7.76 -25.84 0.12
C VAL A 384 -7.73 -25.85 -1.42
N LEU A 385 -7.63 -27.02 -2.04
CA LEU A 385 -7.68 -27.16 -3.50
C LEU A 385 -9.07 -26.79 -4.05
N HIS A 386 -10.13 -27.24 -3.38
CA HIS A 386 -11.50 -26.84 -3.71
C HIS A 386 -11.71 -25.33 -3.54
N GLY A 387 -11.15 -24.74 -2.48
CA GLY A 387 -11.16 -23.29 -2.27
C GLY A 387 -10.41 -22.52 -3.35
N LYS A 388 -9.26 -23.05 -3.82
CA LYS A 388 -8.52 -22.48 -4.97
C LYS A 388 -9.37 -22.52 -6.24
N GLU A 389 -10.03 -23.64 -6.56
CA GLU A 389 -10.95 -23.75 -7.69
C GLU A 389 -12.08 -22.71 -7.58
N THR A 390 -12.68 -22.59 -6.38
CA THR A 390 -13.75 -21.63 -6.12
C THR A 390 -13.27 -20.19 -6.29
N PHE A 391 -12.06 -19.85 -5.84
CA PHE A 391 -11.43 -18.54 -6.03
C PHE A 391 -11.30 -18.18 -7.53
N TYR A 392 -10.84 -19.11 -8.35
CA TYR A 392 -10.76 -18.90 -9.81
C TYR A 392 -12.15 -18.79 -10.45
N ARG A 393 -13.05 -19.68 -10.11
CA ARG A 393 -14.43 -19.72 -10.65
C ARG A 393 -15.23 -18.47 -10.29
N SER A 394 -15.00 -17.89 -9.13
CA SER A 394 -15.66 -16.65 -8.68
C SER A 394 -15.07 -15.39 -9.32
N GLY A 395 -14.01 -15.50 -10.14
CA GLY A 395 -13.40 -14.37 -10.86
C GLY A 395 -12.35 -13.61 -10.05
N CYS A 396 -11.99 -14.04 -8.84
CA CYS A 396 -10.99 -13.34 -8.01
C CYS A 396 -9.61 -13.26 -8.67
N ALA A 397 -9.23 -14.29 -9.44
CA ALA A 397 -7.94 -14.37 -10.13
C ALA A 397 -7.77 -13.34 -11.27
N ALA A 398 -8.81 -12.59 -11.65
CA ALA A 398 -8.71 -11.54 -12.66
C ALA A 398 -7.88 -10.33 -12.19
N CYS A 399 -7.99 -9.95 -10.90
CA CYS A 399 -7.15 -8.94 -10.25
C CYS A 399 -6.05 -9.61 -9.41
N HIS A 400 -6.37 -10.70 -8.74
CA HIS A 400 -5.42 -11.47 -7.93
C HIS A 400 -4.66 -12.48 -8.80
N THR A 401 -3.84 -11.98 -9.75
CA THR A 401 -2.98 -12.78 -10.63
C THR A 401 -2.07 -13.68 -9.80
N PRO A 402 -2.11 -15.01 -10.01
CA PRO A 402 -1.47 -15.93 -9.07
C PRO A 402 0.05 -15.89 -9.08
N LYS A 403 0.69 -15.76 -10.26
CA LYS A 403 2.11 -16.10 -10.43
C LYS A 403 2.86 -15.08 -11.27
N PHE A 404 4.13 -14.85 -10.88
CA PHE A 404 5.14 -14.19 -11.69
C PHE A 404 6.49 -14.92 -11.57
N VAL A 405 7.39 -14.64 -12.50
CA VAL A 405 8.82 -14.94 -12.36
C VAL A 405 9.58 -13.63 -12.36
N THR A 406 10.34 -13.38 -11.30
CA THR A 406 11.15 -12.18 -11.15
C THR A 406 12.26 -12.08 -12.19
N ARG A 407 12.88 -10.91 -12.35
CA ARG A 407 13.97 -10.66 -13.31
C ARG A 407 15.17 -11.56 -13.03
N ASP A 408 15.86 -11.98 -14.12
CA ASP A 408 17.07 -12.82 -14.05
C ASP A 408 18.37 -12.00 -13.90
N ASP A 409 18.34 -10.71 -14.30
CA ASP A 409 19.51 -9.84 -14.36
C ASP A 409 19.78 -9.03 -13.07
N LEU A 410 19.08 -9.34 -11.97
CA LEU A 410 19.23 -8.60 -10.71
C LEU A 410 20.54 -8.94 -10.02
N LYS A 411 21.33 -7.91 -9.74
CA LYS A 411 22.59 -8.01 -9.01
C LYS A 411 22.54 -7.20 -7.72
N ASP A 412 23.23 -7.69 -6.71
CA ASP A 412 23.47 -6.93 -5.48
C ASP A 412 24.63 -5.92 -5.65
N SER A 413 24.95 -5.20 -4.57
CA SER A 413 26.06 -4.24 -4.54
C SER A 413 27.43 -4.83 -4.87
N ASP A 414 27.60 -6.15 -4.69
CA ASP A 414 28.85 -6.87 -4.92
C ASP A 414 28.90 -7.52 -6.33
N GLY A 415 27.84 -7.29 -7.15
CA GLY A 415 27.71 -7.87 -8.48
C GLY A 415 27.32 -9.34 -8.50
N LYS A 416 26.98 -9.93 -7.35
CA LYS A 416 26.41 -11.28 -7.25
C LYS A 416 24.90 -11.26 -7.54
N ASP A 417 24.32 -12.41 -7.86
CA ASP A 417 22.88 -12.51 -8.02
C ASP A 417 22.16 -12.11 -6.72
N ALA A 418 21.18 -11.22 -6.84
CA ALA A 418 20.32 -10.84 -5.72
C ALA A 418 19.46 -12.06 -5.30
N PRO A 419 19.10 -12.19 -4.01
CA PRO A 419 18.22 -13.28 -3.56
C PRO A 419 16.89 -13.34 -4.34
N GLN A 420 16.42 -12.20 -4.82
CA GLN A 420 15.18 -12.03 -5.58
C GLN A 420 15.29 -12.40 -7.06
N ALA A 421 16.51 -12.68 -7.58
CA ALA A 421 16.70 -12.97 -9.00
C ALA A 421 16.09 -14.31 -9.40
N PHE A 422 15.34 -14.32 -10.50
CA PHE A 422 14.74 -15.48 -11.16
C PHE A 422 13.94 -16.42 -10.23
N GLN A 423 13.07 -15.85 -9.38
CA GLN A 423 12.20 -16.59 -8.48
C GLN A 423 10.79 -16.75 -9.08
N LEU A 424 10.23 -17.97 -9.04
CA LEU A 424 8.80 -18.20 -9.25
C LEU A 424 8.07 -17.82 -7.96
N ILE A 425 7.19 -16.82 -8.04
CA ILE A 425 6.49 -16.26 -6.89
C ILE A 425 4.96 -16.33 -7.05
N TRP A 426 4.24 -16.37 -5.91
CA TRP A 426 2.78 -16.55 -5.86
C TRP A 426 2.11 -15.42 -5.05
N PRO A 427 2.19 -14.16 -5.51
CA PRO A 427 1.67 -13.02 -4.75
C PRO A 427 0.14 -12.94 -4.77
N TYR A 428 -0.54 -13.56 -5.71
CA TYR A 428 -1.97 -13.40 -5.94
C TYR A 428 -2.35 -11.90 -6.03
N SER A 429 -1.71 -11.19 -6.93
CA SER A 429 -1.91 -9.76 -7.21
C SER A 429 -1.38 -9.42 -8.59
N ASP A 430 -2.06 -8.56 -9.33
CA ASP A 430 -1.58 -7.96 -10.57
C ASP A 430 -0.81 -6.65 -10.35
N PHE A 431 -0.85 -6.10 -9.10
CA PHE A 431 -0.24 -4.81 -8.72
C PHE A 431 -0.78 -3.59 -9.47
N LEU A 432 -1.90 -3.72 -10.16
CA LEU A 432 -2.59 -2.64 -10.86
C LEU A 432 -3.56 -1.89 -9.93
N LEU A 433 -3.99 -0.73 -10.39
CA LEU A 433 -5.05 0.08 -9.78
C LEU A 433 -6.41 -0.34 -10.35
N HIS A 434 -7.37 -0.58 -9.47
CA HIS A 434 -8.75 -0.89 -9.81
C HIS A 434 -9.72 0.02 -9.09
N ASP A 435 -10.80 0.40 -9.77
CA ASP A 435 -11.93 1.11 -9.17
C ASP A 435 -12.72 0.14 -8.28
N MET A 436 -12.60 0.32 -6.97
CA MET A 436 -13.26 -0.53 -5.97
C MET A 436 -14.62 0.00 -5.53
N GLY A 437 -15.18 0.97 -6.24
CA GLY A 437 -16.50 1.55 -5.97
C GLY A 437 -16.53 2.48 -4.77
N GLU A 438 -17.72 3.07 -4.55
CA GLU A 438 -17.96 4.06 -3.49
C GLU A 438 -17.78 3.50 -2.07
N GLY A 439 -18.02 2.19 -1.88
CA GLY A 439 -17.89 1.54 -0.56
C GLY A 439 -16.48 1.63 0.01
N LEU A 440 -15.45 1.59 -0.84
CA LEU A 440 -14.04 1.67 -0.47
C LEU A 440 -13.39 3.02 -0.82
N SER A 441 -14.15 3.97 -1.38
CA SER A 441 -13.63 5.28 -1.75
C SER A 441 -13.17 6.09 -0.53
N ASP A 442 -11.99 6.70 -0.63
CA ASP A 442 -11.47 7.69 0.33
C ASP A 442 -11.59 9.14 -0.21
N GLY A 443 -12.07 9.30 -1.45
CA GLY A 443 -12.19 10.60 -2.13
C GLY A 443 -10.86 11.26 -2.47
N GLN A 444 -9.71 10.63 -2.15
CA GLN A 444 -8.39 11.25 -2.32
C GLN A 444 -7.68 10.76 -3.58
N GLN A 445 -7.34 11.72 -4.45
CA GLN A 445 -6.46 11.46 -5.60
C GLN A 445 -5.02 11.27 -5.14
N VAL A 446 -4.32 10.26 -5.72
CA VAL A 446 -2.88 10.05 -5.54
C VAL A 446 -2.26 9.69 -6.90
N GLY A 447 -1.55 10.62 -7.52
CA GLY A 447 -1.04 10.46 -8.88
C GLY A 447 -2.18 10.21 -9.86
N VAL A 448 -2.13 9.10 -10.57
CA VAL A 448 -3.17 8.66 -11.51
C VAL A 448 -4.36 7.95 -10.83
N ALA A 449 -4.20 7.54 -9.57
CA ALA A 449 -5.26 6.89 -8.81
C ALA A 449 -6.31 7.90 -8.34
N SER A 450 -7.58 7.66 -8.64
CA SER A 450 -8.72 8.41 -8.09
C SER A 450 -9.00 8.05 -6.63
N GLY A 451 -9.99 8.69 -6.01
CA GLY A 451 -10.45 8.34 -4.66
C GLY A 451 -11.00 6.91 -4.54
N ARG A 452 -11.40 6.29 -5.64
CA ARG A 452 -11.97 4.93 -5.68
C ARG A 452 -10.95 3.86 -6.03
N ASP A 453 -9.77 4.27 -6.54
CA ASP A 453 -8.75 3.35 -7.02
C ASP A 453 -7.84 2.86 -5.89
N TRP A 454 -7.63 1.55 -5.87
CA TRP A 454 -6.70 0.88 -4.97
C TRP A 454 -5.85 -0.11 -5.72
N ARG A 455 -4.56 -0.19 -5.35
CA ARG A 455 -3.68 -1.24 -5.87
C ARG A 455 -4.08 -2.58 -5.28
N THR A 456 -4.20 -3.61 -6.13
CA THR A 456 -4.37 -4.98 -5.67
C THR A 456 -3.20 -5.37 -4.74
N PRO A 457 -3.42 -5.59 -3.43
CA PRO A 457 -2.34 -6.03 -2.53
C PRO A 457 -2.02 -7.50 -2.75
N PRO A 458 -0.78 -7.95 -2.48
CA PRO A 458 -0.48 -9.38 -2.44
C PRO A 458 -1.26 -10.07 -1.33
N LEU A 459 -1.65 -11.32 -1.55
CA LEU A 459 -2.38 -12.13 -0.59
C LEU A 459 -1.49 -13.08 0.23
N TRP A 460 -0.22 -13.23 -0.11
CA TRP A 460 0.69 -14.06 0.68
C TRP A 460 0.76 -13.62 2.14
N GLY A 461 0.76 -14.58 3.05
CA GLY A 461 0.74 -14.33 4.49
C GLY A 461 -0.59 -13.80 5.06
N ILE A 462 -1.64 -13.59 4.24
CA ILE A 462 -2.91 -13.01 4.72
C ILE A 462 -3.57 -13.87 5.81
N GLY A 463 -3.46 -15.20 5.71
CA GLY A 463 -3.97 -16.12 6.72
C GLY A 463 -3.20 -16.11 8.04
N LEU A 464 -2.04 -15.43 8.10
CA LEU A 464 -1.22 -15.28 9.31
C LEU A 464 -1.40 -13.94 10.02
N THR A 465 -2.27 -13.08 9.50
CA THR A 465 -2.50 -11.72 10.05
C THR A 465 -2.77 -11.74 11.56
N GLN A 466 -3.68 -12.59 12.04
CA GLN A 466 -3.98 -12.73 13.47
C GLN A 466 -2.75 -13.22 14.28
N THR A 467 -2.00 -14.17 13.75
CA THR A 467 -0.84 -14.74 14.43
C THR A 467 0.26 -13.72 14.63
N VAL A 468 0.55 -12.93 13.59
CA VAL A 468 1.65 -11.96 13.58
C VAL A 468 1.25 -10.65 14.27
N SER A 469 0.16 -10.04 13.83
CA SER A 469 -0.26 -8.71 14.31
C SER A 469 -1.08 -8.76 15.59
N GLY A 470 -1.66 -9.94 15.95
CA GLY A 470 -2.50 -10.10 17.12
C GLY A 470 -3.96 -9.66 16.91
N GLN A 471 -4.29 -9.17 15.73
CA GLN A 471 -5.62 -8.71 15.35
C GLN A 471 -5.87 -9.00 13.86
N GLN A 472 -7.10 -9.34 13.51
CA GLN A 472 -7.55 -9.38 12.12
C GLN A 472 -8.07 -8.00 11.73
N ALA A 473 -7.42 -7.40 10.72
CA ALA A 473 -7.84 -6.13 10.16
C ALA A 473 -7.41 -6.10 8.68
N TYR A 474 -8.37 -6.11 7.78
CA TYR A 474 -8.13 -6.20 6.35
C TYR A 474 -8.54 -4.91 5.64
N LEU A 475 -8.21 -4.79 4.34
CA LEU A 475 -8.36 -3.61 3.50
C LEU A 475 -7.41 -2.47 3.92
N HIS A 476 -7.47 -1.33 3.21
CA HIS A 476 -6.52 -0.22 3.38
C HIS A 476 -6.63 0.49 4.73
N ASP A 477 -7.80 0.48 5.33
CA ASP A 477 -8.12 1.16 6.60
C ASP A 477 -8.46 0.21 7.76
N GLY A 478 -8.35 -1.11 7.52
CA GLY A 478 -8.58 -2.12 8.53
C GLY A 478 -10.05 -2.35 8.91
N ARG A 479 -11.02 -1.84 8.12
CA ARG A 479 -12.45 -1.94 8.42
C ARG A 479 -12.98 -3.37 8.49
N ALA A 480 -12.45 -4.28 7.71
CA ALA A 480 -12.89 -5.66 7.68
C ALA A 480 -12.21 -6.49 8.78
N ARG A 481 -13.01 -7.15 9.62
CA ARG A 481 -12.58 -7.96 10.77
C ARG A 481 -12.37 -9.43 10.42
N THR A 482 -12.86 -9.85 9.25
CA THR A 482 -12.72 -11.21 8.71
C THR A 482 -12.44 -11.17 7.22
N LEU A 483 -11.93 -12.27 6.66
CA LEU A 483 -11.76 -12.40 5.21
C LEU A 483 -13.10 -12.32 4.47
N THR A 484 -14.17 -12.85 5.05
CA THR A 484 -15.55 -12.72 4.53
C THR A 484 -15.97 -11.26 4.43
N GLU A 485 -15.77 -10.47 5.49
CA GLU A 485 -16.07 -9.02 5.44
C GLU A 485 -15.22 -8.32 4.38
N ALA A 486 -13.92 -8.67 4.26
CA ALA A 486 -13.05 -8.09 3.25
C ALA A 486 -13.56 -8.36 1.83
N ILE A 487 -13.98 -9.59 1.52
CA ILE A 487 -14.55 -9.95 0.22
C ILE A 487 -15.87 -9.18 -0.02
N LEU A 488 -16.73 -9.08 0.97
CA LEU A 488 -18.04 -8.42 0.83
C LEU A 488 -17.93 -6.88 0.69
N TRP A 489 -16.79 -6.28 1.07
CA TRP A 489 -16.51 -4.88 0.82
C TRP A 489 -16.06 -4.60 -0.62
N HIS A 490 -15.70 -5.61 -1.40
CA HIS A 490 -15.32 -5.42 -2.80
C HIS A 490 -16.50 -4.85 -3.60
N GLY A 491 -16.25 -3.81 -4.41
CA GLY A 491 -17.24 -3.14 -5.26
C GLY A 491 -16.61 -2.71 -6.57
N GLY A 492 -17.29 -1.86 -7.33
CA GLY A 492 -16.80 -1.39 -8.63
C GLY A 492 -16.43 -2.54 -9.55
N GLU A 493 -15.19 -2.57 -10.05
CA GLU A 493 -14.68 -3.64 -10.93
C GLU A 493 -14.76 -5.04 -10.28
N ALA A 494 -14.66 -5.14 -8.96
CA ALA A 494 -14.73 -6.40 -8.23
C ALA A 494 -16.15 -6.81 -7.79
N GLU A 495 -17.18 -6.02 -8.13
CA GLU A 495 -18.57 -6.29 -7.68
C GLU A 495 -19.09 -7.65 -8.15
N ARG A 496 -18.75 -8.05 -9.38
CA ARG A 496 -19.14 -9.36 -9.93
C ARG A 496 -18.56 -10.52 -9.10
N ALA A 497 -17.29 -10.44 -8.72
CA ALA A 497 -16.62 -11.46 -7.91
C ALA A 497 -17.20 -11.51 -6.49
N ARG A 498 -17.48 -10.34 -5.87
CA ARG A 498 -18.18 -10.24 -4.58
C ARG A 498 -19.56 -10.92 -4.63
N ASN A 499 -20.36 -10.63 -5.66
CA ASN A 499 -21.69 -11.21 -5.79
C ASN A 499 -21.61 -12.71 -6.02
N ALA A 500 -20.65 -13.18 -6.85
CA ALA A 500 -20.40 -14.61 -7.02
C ALA A 500 -20.07 -15.30 -5.68
N PHE A 501 -19.24 -14.69 -4.81
CA PHE A 501 -18.95 -15.19 -3.46
C PHE A 501 -20.21 -15.23 -2.58
N ALA A 502 -21.03 -14.19 -2.60
CA ALA A 502 -22.28 -14.13 -1.81
C ALA A 502 -23.30 -15.20 -2.23
N ASP A 503 -23.23 -15.63 -3.50
CA ASP A 503 -24.10 -16.67 -4.07
C ASP A 503 -23.59 -18.10 -3.88
N LEU A 504 -22.38 -18.30 -3.34
CA LEU A 504 -21.82 -19.64 -3.08
C LEU A 504 -22.63 -20.40 -2.02
N SER A 505 -22.53 -21.71 -2.05
CA SER A 505 -22.94 -22.56 -0.91
C SER A 505 -22.06 -22.28 0.31
N THR A 506 -22.52 -22.62 1.50
CA THR A 506 -21.75 -22.52 2.75
C THR A 506 -20.42 -23.27 2.64
N ASP A 507 -20.42 -24.49 2.06
CA ASP A 507 -19.23 -25.32 1.90
C ASP A 507 -18.22 -24.69 0.93
N ASP A 508 -18.68 -24.14 -0.22
CA ASP A 508 -17.82 -23.46 -1.18
C ASP A 508 -17.22 -22.17 -0.59
N ARG A 509 -18.02 -21.41 0.17
CA ARG A 509 -17.52 -20.20 0.87
C ARG A 509 -16.43 -20.57 1.88
N GLN A 510 -16.69 -21.61 2.71
CA GLN A 510 -15.71 -22.06 3.69
C GLN A 510 -14.42 -22.58 3.02
N ALA A 511 -14.53 -23.33 1.93
CA ALA A 511 -13.38 -23.79 1.15
C ALA A 511 -12.56 -22.61 0.62
N LEU A 512 -13.20 -21.55 0.07
CA LEU A 512 -12.52 -20.35 -0.38
C LEU A 512 -11.80 -19.64 0.77
N ILE A 513 -12.43 -19.53 1.95
CA ILE A 513 -11.77 -18.97 3.14
C ILE A 513 -10.58 -19.84 3.56
N ASN A 514 -10.70 -21.18 3.59
CA ASN A 514 -9.59 -22.09 3.89
C ASN A 514 -8.41 -21.94 2.92
N PHE A 515 -8.71 -21.68 1.63
CA PHE A 515 -7.69 -21.35 0.64
C PHE A 515 -6.95 -20.06 1.00
N LEU A 516 -7.66 -18.96 1.29
CA LEU A 516 -7.05 -17.68 1.70
C LEU A 516 -6.28 -17.80 3.02
N GLU A 517 -6.78 -18.56 3.98
CA GLU A 517 -6.09 -18.83 5.23
C GLU A 517 -4.83 -19.70 5.04
N SER A 518 -4.72 -20.42 3.93
CA SER A 518 -3.54 -21.22 3.62
C SER A 518 -2.37 -20.37 3.09
N LEU A 519 -2.65 -19.20 2.53
CA LEU A 519 -1.68 -18.25 2.00
C LEU A 519 -0.84 -17.57 3.09
#